data_00ff1ca05c21e925524555d7d72acf7b
#
_entry.id   00ff1ca05c21e925524555d7d72acf7b
#
_cell.length_a   1.000
_cell.length_b   1.000
_cell.length_c   1.000
_cell.angle_alpha   90.00
_cell.angle_beta   90.00
_cell.angle_gamma   90.00
#
_symmetry.space_group_name_H-M   'P 1'
#
loop_
_entity.id
_entity.type
_entity.pdbx_description
1 polymer ?
#
loop_
_entity_poly.entity_id
_entity_poly.type
_entity_poly.pdbx_seq_one_letter_code
_entity_poly.pdbx_strand_id
1 'polypeptide(L)'
;MYGKAGGRRKKEKLYYHKVVEAKIVLGDSIVISLGTEFIENEKEDVEKQDCEINAAKRLKEKIKKDHPRLPVCIQGDALYAAEPVMKLCREKYHWEYLFTQKDTRQKLLDEGFEWIKSGGVKKVRGLCEEKGAE
;
A
#
# COMPACT_ATOMS: atom_id res chain seq x y z
N MET A 1 -12.49 19.65 -55.70
CA MET A 1 -11.41 19.04 -54.89
C MET A 1 -11.27 19.87 -53.60
N TYR A 2 -11.76 19.42 -52.50
CA TYR A 2 -11.61 20.09 -51.21
C TYR A 2 -10.63 19.26 -50.35
N GLY A 3 -9.41 19.81 -50.19
CA GLY A 3 -8.37 19.24 -49.35
C GLY A 3 -8.73 19.46 -47.86
N LYS A 4 -8.96 18.38 -47.12
CA LYS A 4 -9.08 18.42 -45.63
C LYS A 4 -7.68 18.64 -45.05
N ALA A 5 -7.43 19.84 -44.54
CA ALA A 5 -6.28 20.13 -43.70
C ALA A 5 -6.46 19.42 -42.36
N GLY A 6 -5.81 18.28 -42.19
CA GLY A 6 -5.73 17.57 -40.91
C GLY A 6 -4.80 18.29 -39.96
N GLY A 7 -5.32 19.24 -39.17
CA GLY A 7 -4.56 19.89 -38.10
C GLY A 7 -4.19 18.86 -37.03
N ARG A 8 -2.89 18.50 -36.92
CA ARG A 8 -2.37 17.76 -35.79
C ARG A 8 -2.57 18.57 -34.52
N ARG A 9 -3.51 18.15 -33.66
CA ARG A 9 -3.63 18.72 -32.32
C ARG A 9 -2.30 18.51 -31.59
N LYS A 10 -1.62 19.61 -31.25
CA LYS A 10 -0.47 19.58 -30.34
C LYS A 10 -0.96 18.97 -29.01
N LYS A 11 -0.39 17.82 -28.62
CA LYS A 11 -0.63 17.28 -27.29
C LYS A 11 0.02 18.23 -26.29
N GLU A 12 -0.78 18.89 -25.48
CA GLU A 12 -0.28 19.66 -24.34
C GLU A 12 0.43 18.70 -23.38
N LYS A 13 1.67 19.03 -23.02
CA LYS A 13 2.42 18.29 -22.01
C LYS A 13 1.92 18.76 -20.64
N LEU A 14 1.23 17.88 -19.94
CA LEU A 14 0.83 18.12 -18.56
C LEU A 14 1.98 17.68 -17.65
N TYR A 15 2.46 18.60 -16.81
CA TYR A 15 3.45 18.33 -15.78
C TYR A 15 2.73 18.16 -14.44
N TYR A 16 3.05 17.11 -13.69
CA TYR A 16 2.51 16.85 -12.36
C TYR A 16 3.54 16.17 -11.47
N HIS A 17 3.48 16.47 -10.19
CA HIS A 17 4.27 15.79 -9.19
C HIS A 17 3.47 14.65 -8.58
N LYS A 18 4.08 13.47 -8.49
CA LYS A 18 3.51 12.34 -7.78
C LYS A 18 4.01 12.36 -6.34
N VAL A 19 3.12 12.16 -5.41
CA VAL A 19 3.44 12.11 -3.98
C VAL A 19 2.78 10.91 -3.32
N VAL A 20 3.42 10.43 -2.24
CA VAL A 20 2.81 9.51 -1.29
C VAL A 20 2.57 10.28 0.00
N GLU A 21 1.35 10.29 0.47
CA GLU A 21 0.96 10.96 1.70
C GLU A 21 0.46 9.93 2.72
N ALA A 22 0.90 10.06 3.97
CA ALA A 22 0.39 9.29 5.09
C ALA A 22 -0.57 10.14 5.91
N LYS A 23 -1.75 9.58 6.19
CA LYS A 23 -2.80 10.24 6.99
C LYS A 23 -3.21 9.34 8.13
N ILE A 24 -3.42 9.92 9.32
CA ILE A 24 -4.14 9.27 10.40
C ILE A 24 -5.63 9.56 10.24
N VAL A 25 -6.44 8.52 10.34
CA VAL A 25 -7.89 8.62 10.38
C VAL A 25 -8.33 8.29 11.80
N LEU A 26 -8.95 9.25 12.46
CA LEU A 26 -9.46 9.15 13.83
C LEU A 26 -10.98 9.22 13.80
N GLY A 27 -11.64 8.11 14.09
CA GLY A 27 -13.10 8.03 14.03
C GLY A 27 -13.64 8.35 12.64
N ASP A 28 -14.83 8.93 12.58
CA ASP A 28 -15.56 9.10 11.32
C ASP A 28 -15.24 10.41 10.56
N SER A 29 -14.48 11.33 11.17
CA SER A 29 -14.39 12.69 10.60
C SER A 29 -13.03 13.37 10.68
N ILE A 30 -12.09 12.87 11.45
CA ILE A 30 -10.81 13.55 11.64
C ILE A 30 -9.72 12.85 10.83
N VAL A 31 -9.14 13.60 9.89
CA VAL A 31 -8.02 13.16 9.08
C VAL A 31 -6.85 14.11 9.26
N ILE A 32 -5.74 13.59 9.74
CA ILE A 32 -4.53 14.37 10.02
C ILE A 32 -3.41 13.88 9.11
N SER A 33 -2.78 14.79 8.34
CA SER A 33 -1.59 14.47 7.57
C SER A 33 -0.39 14.28 8.49
N LEU A 34 0.29 13.14 8.36
CA LEU A 34 1.54 12.84 9.09
C LEU A 34 2.78 13.23 8.28
N GLY A 35 2.66 13.26 6.98
CA GLY A 35 3.75 13.62 6.11
C GLY A 35 3.53 13.22 4.67
N THR A 36 4.34 13.79 3.81
CA THR A 36 4.32 13.60 2.36
C THR A 36 5.74 13.30 1.87
N GLU A 37 5.84 12.41 0.91
CA GLU A 37 7.09 12.08 0.22
C GLU A 37 6.88 12.15 -1.28
N PHE A 38 7.82 12.82 -1.98
CA PHE A 38 7.78 12.92 -3.43
C PHE A 38 8.33 11.66 -4.09
N ILE A 39 7.75 11.29 -5.22
CA ILE A 39 8.31 10.28 -6.11
C ILE A 39 9.21 11.02 -7.09
N GLU A 40 10.52 10.97 -6.84
CA GLU A 40 11.51 11.75 -7.58
C GLU A 40 12.02 10.96 -8.79
N ASN A 41 11.78 11.50 -9.99
CA ASN A 41 12.30 10.98 -11.25
C ASN A 41 13.04 12.10 -12.00
N GLU A 42 14.03 12.72 -11.33
CA GLU A 42 14.68 13.93 -11.83
C GLU A 42 15.68 13.71 -12.98
N LYS A 43 16.10 12.49 -13.26
CA LYS A 43 17.11 12.22 -14.28
C LYS A 43 16.55 11.35 -15.39
N GLU A 44 16.70 11.80 -16.63
CA GLU A 44 16.31 11.04 -17.83
C GLU A 44 17.09 9.72 -18.01
N ASP A 45 18.27 9.58 -17.37
CA ASP A 45 19.21 8.45 -17.49
C ASP A 45 19.22 7.48 -16.31
N VAL A 46 18.18 7.46 -15.46
CA VAL A 46 18.19 6.58 -14.29
C VAL A 46 17.69 5.18 -14.68
N GLU A 47 18.54 4.18 -14.58
CA GLU A 47 18.21 2.76 -14.80
C GLU A 47 17.09 2.25 -13.86
N LYS A 48 16.85 2.90 -12.73
CA LYS A 48 15.74 2.63 -11.81
C LYS A 48 15.04 3.92 -11.44
N GLN A 49 13.92 4.15 -12.08
CA GLN A 49 12.99 5.22 -11.67
C GLN A 49 12.52 5.00 -10.23
N ASP A 50 12.44 6.07 -9.45
CA ASP A 50 11.81 6.02 -8.13
C ASP A 50 10.34 5.61 -8.28
N CYS A 51 9.86 4.85 -7.32
CA CYS A 51 8.50 4.33 -7.35
C CYS A 51 7.79 4.62 -6.02
N GLU A 52 6.48 4.49 -6.06
CA GLU A 52 5.62 4.70 -4.91
C GLU A 52 6.04 3.88 -3.68
N ILE A 53 6.48 2.63 -3.88
CA ILE A 53 6.97 1.77 -2.79
C ILE A 53 8.21 2.36 -2.13
N ASN A 54 9.14 2.93 -2.90
CA ASN A 54 10.35 3.53 -2.34
C ASN A 54 10.03 4.82 -1.59
N ALA A 55 9.18 5.68 -2.15
CA ALA A 55 8.69 6.87 -1.45
C ALA A 55 7.96 6.49 -0.15
N ALA A 56 7.12 5.46 -0.17
CA ALA A 56 6.43 4.97 1.02
C ALA A 56 7.39 4.40 2.08
N LYS A 57 8.51 3.78 1.68
CA LYS A 57 9.55 3.34 2.64
C LYS A 57 10.19 4.53 3.33
N ARG A 58 10.59 5.56 2.58
CA ARG A 58 11.17 6.79 3.14
C ARG A 58 10.19 7.48 4.09
N LEU A 59 8.91 7.57 3.69
CA LEU A 59 7.87 8.15 4.52
C LEU A 59 7.67 7.39 5.84
N LYS A 60 7.66 6.06 5.80
CA LYS A 60 7.57 5.21 7.02
C LYS A 60 8.75 5.45 7.95
N GLU A 61 9.96 5.59 7.42
CA GLU A 61 11.15 5.89 8.21
C GLU A 61 11.05 7.25 8.90
N LYS A 62 10.58 8.28 8.19
CA LYS A 62 10.29 9.61 8.78
C LYS A 62 9.29 9.50 9.92
N ILE A 63 8.14 8.88 9.67
CA ILE A 63 7.08 8.72 10.68
C ILE A 63 7.60 7.97 11.91
N LYS A 64 8.37 6.90 11.72
CA LYS A 64 8.94 6.15 12.85
C LYS A 64 9.95 6.94 13.63
N LYS A 65 10.74 7.79 12.97
CA LYS A 65 11.71 8.68 13.61
C LYS A 65 11.03 9.78 14.41
N ASP A 66 10.01 10.41 13.85
CA ASP A 66 9.29 11.52 14.46
C ASP A 66 8.36 11.06 15.58
N HIS A 67 7.79 9.84 15.43
CA HIS A 67 6.83 9.25 16.36
C HIS A 67 7.21 7.81 16.77
N PRO A 68 8.33 7.61 17.50
CA PRO A 68 8.89 6.28 17.75
C PRO A 68 7.97 5.34 18.55
N ARG A 69 7.08 5.91 19.38
CA ARG A 69 6.16 5.15 20.26
C ARG A 69 4.73 5.04 19.75
N LEU A 70 4.43 5.66 18.60
CA LEU A 70 3.08 5.63 18.06
C LEU A 70 2.71 4.20 17.63
N PRO A 71 1.65 3.61 18.17
CA PRO A 71 1.11 2.35 17.65
C PRO A 71 0.42 2.64 16.32
N VAL A 72 0.87 1.95 15.27
CA VAL A 72 0.40 2.21 13.90
C VAL A 72 -0.13 0.94 13.29
N CYS A 73 -1.32 1.02 12.69
CA CYS A 73 -1.81 0.06 11.72
C CYS A 73 -1.85 0.73 10.34
N ILE A 74 -0.99 0.29 9.43
CA ILE A 74 -0.93 0.86 8.08
C ILE A 74 -2.02 0.24 7.23
N GLN A 75 -2.83 1.09 6.61
CA GLN A 75 -3.77 0.69 5.58
C GLN A 75 -3.25 1.09 4.20
N GLY A 76 -3.46 0.25 3.21
CA GLY A 76 -3.03 0.50 1.85
C GLY A 76 -3.72 -0.41 0.84
N ASP A 77 -3.51 -0.11 -0.44
CA ASP A 77 -4.02 -0.92 -1.53
C ASP A 77 -3.12 -2.15 -1.81
N ALA A 78 -3.47 -2.91 -2.83
CA ALA A 78 -2.77 -4.12 -3.23
C ALA A 78 -1.32 -3.89 -3.71
N LEU A 79 -0.91 -2.66 -3.99
CA LEU A 79 0.49 -2.34 -4.31
C LEU A 79 1.40 -2.57 -3.11
N TYR A 80 0.89 -2.28 -1.91
CA TYR A 80 1.61 -2.44 -0.65
C TYR A 80 1.53 -3.86 -0.08
N ALA A 81 0.65 -4.71 -0.60
CA ALA A 81 0.55 -6.13 -0.24
C ALA A 81 1.71 -6.96 -0.80
N ALA A 82 2.92 -6.46 -0.69
CA ALA A 82 4.15 -7.13 -1.11
C ALA A 82 4.94 -7.59 0.12
N GLU A 83 5.47 -8.80 0.07
CA GLU A 83 6.21 -9.39 1.18
C GLU A 83 7.29 -8.48 1.77
N PRO A 84 8.13 -7.77 0.97
CA PRO A 84 9.13 -6.86 1.52
C PRO A 84 8.55 -5.70 2.34
N VAL A 85 7.35 -5.22 1.98
CA VAL A 85 6.66 -4.15 2.70
C VAL A 85 6.07 -4.66 4.01
N MET A 86 5.41 -5.81 3.97
CA MET A 86 4.84 -6.46 5.15
C MET A 86 5.93 -6.84 6.16
N LYS A 87 7.04 -7.40 5.68
CA LYS A 87 8.20 -7.75 6.51
C LYS A 87 8.80 -6.52 7.18
N LEU A 88 8.95 -5.41 6.45
CA LEU A 88 9.44 -4.15 6.99
C LEU A 88 8.53 -3.61 8.11
N CYS A 89 7.21 -3.65 7.92
CA CYS A 89 6.25 -3.22 8.94
C CYS A 89 6.37 -4.08 10.20
N ARG A 90 6.37 -5.41 10.06
CA ARG A 90 6.39 -6.34 11.18
C ARG A 90 7.74 -6.37 11.92
N GLU A 91 8.84 -6.54 11.19
CA GLU A 91 10.13 -6.82 11.79
C GLU A 91 10.90 -5.56 12.19
N LYS A 92 10.85 -4.51 11.37
CA LYS A 92 11.62 -3.27 11.64
C LYS A 92 10.84 -2.28 12.49
N TYR A 93 9.54 -2.10 12.22
CA TYR A 93 8.76 -1.04 12.87
C TYR A 93 7.86 -1.56 13.98
N HIS A 94 7.58 -2.86 14.02
CA HIS A 94 6.59 -3.48 14.91
C HIS A 94 5.22 -2.82 14.76
N TRP A 95 4.81 -2.58 13.51
CA TRP A 95 3.54 -2.00 13.12
C TRP A 95 2.63 -3.07 12.54
N GLU A 96 1.35 -2.91 12.79
CA GLU A 96 0.32 -3.69 12.12
C GLU A 96 0.07 -3.18 10.70
N TYR A 97 -0.54 -4.00 9.86
CA TYR A 97 -0.90 -3.60 8.51
C TYR A 97 -2.17 -4.29 8.04
N LEU A 98 -2.92 -3.55 7.22
CA LEU A 98 -4.13 -4.02 6.55
C LEU A 98 -4.05 -3.61 5.08
N PHE A 99 -3.75 -4.56 4.19
CA PHE A 99 -3.63 -4.30 2.77
C PHE A 99 -4.72 -5.03 2.00
N THR A 100 -5.30 -4.34 1.01
CA THR A 100 -6.22 -4.96 0.08
C THR A 100 -5.44 -5.93 -0.82
N GLN A 101 -5.98 -7.13 -1.00
CA GLN A 101 -5.40 -8.09 -1.92
C GLN A 101 -6.11 -8.07 -3.26
N LYS A 102 -5.34 -8.27 -4.35
CA LYS A 102 -5.87 -8.56 -5.68
C LYS A 102 -5.63 -10.03 -6.01
N ASP A 103 -6.63 -10.68 -6.56
CA ASP A 103 -6.72 -12.13 -6.80
C ASP A 103 -5.57 -12.78 -7.58
N THR A 104 -4.61 -12.02 -8.08
CA THR A 104 -3.58 -12.54 -8.98
C THR A 104 -2.15 -12.56 -8.41
N ARG A 105 -1.92 -12.02 -7.21
CA ARG A 105 -0.54 -11.81 -6.72
C ARG A 105 -0.04 -12.79 -5.67
N GLN A 106 -0.93 -13.45 -4.96
CA GLN A 106 -0.52 -14.33 -3.84
C GLN A 106 -1.31 -15.62 -3.84
N LYS A 107 -0.86 -16.60 -4.61
CA LYS A 107 -1.50 -17.92 -4.75
C LYS A 107 -1.81 -18.60 -3.41
N LEU A 108 -0.90 -18.52 -2.44
CA LEU A 108 -1.09 -19.08 -1.12
C LEU A 108 -2.27 -18.48 -0.34
N LEU A 109 -2.51 -17.17 -0.52
CA LEU A 109 -3.67 -16.53 0.09
C LEU A 109 -4.96 -16.89 -0.65
N ASP A 110 -4.91 -16.98 -1.97
CA ASP A 110 -6.05 -17.43 -2.77
C ASP A 110 -6.46 -18.86 -2.39
N GLU A 111 -5.49 -19.76 -2.26
CA GLU A 111 -5.71 -21.13 -1.75
C GLU A 111 -6.29 -21.13 -0.32
N GLY A 112 -5.78 -20.24 0.55
CA GLY A 112 -6.31 -20.04 1.90
C GLY A 112 -7.77 -19.54 1.90
N PHE A 113 -8.12 -18.61 1.03
CA PHE A 113 -9.48 -18.12 0.89
C PHE A 113 -10.43 -19.20 0.34
N GLU A 114 -10.01 -19.98 -0.65
CA GLU A 114 -10.81 -21.11 -1.15
C GLU A 114 -11.02 -22.17 -0.06
N TRP A 115 -10.00 -22.44 0.76
CA TRP A 115 -10.14 -23.33 1.90
C TRP A 115 -11.13 -22.79 2.95
N ILE A 116 -11.11 -21.49 3.24
CA ILE A 116 -12.07 -20.82 4.13
C ILE A 116 -13.49 -20.92 3.58
N LYS A 117 -13.68 -20.62 2.28
CA LYS A 117 -14.98 -20.73 1.59
C LYS A 117 -15.52 -22.15 1.60
N SER A 118 -14.66 -23.16 1.49
CA SER A 118 -15.04 -24.59 1.53
C SER A 118 -15.43 -25.10 2.93
N GLY A 119 -15.51 -24.23 3.93
CA GLY A 119 -15.94 -24.56 5.30
C GLY A 119 -14.81 -24.77 6.31
N GLY A 120 -13.56 -24.50 5.92
CA GLY A 120 -12.38 -24.58 6.80
C GLY A 120 -12.47 -23.68 8.05
N VAL A 121 -13.23 -22.57 7.97
CA VAL A 121 -13.44 -21.63 9.09
C VAL A 121 -14.12 -22.29 10.30
N LYS A 122 -15.03 -23.24 10.09
CA LYS A 122 -15.70 -23.95 11.21
C LYS A 122 -14.73 -24.75 12.05
N LYS A 123 -13.68 -25.33 11.43
CA LYS A 123 -12.62 -26.05 12.15
C LYS A 123 -11.73 -25.11 12.97
N VAL A 124 -11.41 -23.93 12.45
CA VAL A 124 -10.55 -22.97 13.17
C VAL A 124 -11.27 -22.34 14.36
N ARG A 125 -12.56 -22.04 14.25
CA ARG A 125 -13.38 -21.57 15.40
C ARG A 125 -13.43 -22.59 16.51
N GLY A 126 -13.67 -23.88 16.20
CA GLY A 126 -13.66 -24.93 17.21
C GLY A 126 -12.33 -25.02 17.97
N LEU A 127 -11.20 -24.88 17.28
CA LEU A 127 -9.87 -24.87 17.91
C LEU A 127 -9.61 -23.67 18.82
N CYS A 128 -10.21 -22.49 18.54
CA CYS A 128 -10.10 -21.32 19.41
C CYS A 128 -11.00 -21.41 20.63
N GLU A 129 -12.16 -22.04 20.52
CA GLU A 129 -13.08 -22.24 21.64
C GLU A 129 -12.57 -23.30 22.63
N GLU A 130 -11.88 -24.34 22.15
CA GLU A 130 -11.26 -25.36 23.00
C GLU A 130 -10.04 -24.86 23.79
N LYS A 131 -9.33 -23.83 23.32
CA LYS A 131 -8.17 -23.25 24.03
C LYS A 131 -8.52 -22.13 25.01
N GLY A 132 -9.76 -21.69 25.04
CA GLY A 132 -10.25 -20.66 25.97
C GLY A 132 -10.96 -21.20 27.20
N ALA A 133 -10.96 -22.51 27.42
CA ALA A 133 -11.64 -23.19 28.51
C ALA A 133 -10.69 -23.88 29.54
N GLU A 134 -9.45 -23.37 29.66
CA GLU A 134 -8.52 -23.73 30.75
C GLU A 134 -8.18 -22.51 31.62
#